data_a609390d8180ae62af87c1f2d57a464c
#
_entry.id   a609390d8180ae62af87c1f2d57a464c
#
_cell.length_a   1.000
_cell.length_b   1.000
_cell.length_c   1.000
_cell.angle_alpha   90.00
_cell.angle_beta   90.00
_cell.angle_gamma   90.00
#
_symmetry.space_group_name_H-M   'P 1'
#
loop_
_entity.id
_entity.type
_entity.pdbx_description
1 polymer ?
#
loop_
_entity_poly.entity_id
_entity_poly.type
_entity_poly.pdbx_seq_one_letter_code
_entity_poly.pdbx_strand_id
1 'polypeptide(L)'
;MYKARLETKAICMNYTLRLLEGDIDSSLIMASWIDESTGKSYTNVFGLQSPCTFPPNIQQGDDFYFMIDSSTIKDCIVCMAYYPTPPRKLSIKVVEK
;
A
#
# COMPACT_ATOMS: atom_id res chain seq x y z
N MET A 1 -13.78 -6.28 -5.99
CA MET A 1 -12.42 -6.00 -6.45
C MET A 1 -12.12 -4.53 -6.29
N TYR A 2 -10.93 -4.22 -5.85
CA TYR A 2 -10.52 -2.84 -5.57
C TYR A 2 -9.44 -2.41 -6.55
N LYS A 3 -9.32 -1.12 -6.77
CA LYS A 3 -8.26 -0.55 -7.60
C LYS A 3 -7.46 0.45 -6.77
N ALA A 4 -6.16 0.38 -6.89
CA ALA A 4 -5.25 1.28 -6.18
C ALA A 4 -4.14 1.76 -7.10
N ARG A 5 -3.46 2.81 -6.64
CA ARG A 5 -2.25 3.34 -7.27
C ARG A 5 -1.10 3.24 -6.29
N LEU A 6 0.06 2.84 -6.79
CA LEU A 6 1.28 2.90 -6.00
C LEU A 6 1.77 4.34 -5.96
N GLU A 7 1.48 5.05 -4.87
CA GLU A 7 1.83 6.46 -4.75
C GLU A 7 3.31 6.64 -4.38
N THR A 8 3.84 5.78 -3.53
CA THR A 8 5.24 5.86 -3.12
C THR A 8 5.83 4.46 -3.13
N LYS A 9 6.91 4.29 -3.89
CA LYS A 9 7.70 3.07 -3.92
C LYS A 9 9.03 3.37 -3.27
N ALA A 10 9.08 3.23 -1.96
CA ALA A 10 10.24 3.61 -1.17
C ALA A 10 11.11 2.40 -0.81
N ILE A 11 12.28 2.70 -0.29
CA ILE A 11 13.27 1.71 0.15
C ILE A 11 12.66 0.70 1.12
N CYS A 12 13.12 -0.56 1.04
CA CYS A 12 12.72 -1.62 1.99
C CYS A 12 11.22 -1.91 1.99
N MET A 13 10.58 -1.80 0.84
CA MET A 13 9.15 -2.09 0.69
C MET A 13 8.24 -1.20 1.54
N ASN A 14 8.71 -0.02 1.90
CA ASN A 14 7.90 0.99 2.56
C ASN A 14 7.03 1.68 1.50
N TYR A 15 5.92 1.03 1.13
CA TYR A 15 5.07 1.47 0.04
C TYR A 15 3.82 2.14 0.57
N THR A 16 3.41 3.22 -0.08
CA THR A 16 2.14 3.89 0.16
C THR A 16 1.23 3.66 -1.03
N LEU A 17 0.04 3.14 -0.76
CA LEU A 17 -0.96 2.82 -1.76
C LEU A 17 -2.18 3.71 -1.58
N ARG A 18 -2.75 4.18 -2.68
CA ARG A 18 -3.96 4.98 -2.66
C ARG A 18 -5.12 4.21 -3.26
N LEU A 19 -6.23 4.15 -2.53
CA LEU A 19 -7.45 3.53 -3.04
C LEU A 19 -8.09 4.43 -4.09
N LEU A 20 -8.29 3.91 -5.29
CA LEU A 20 -8.93 4.63 -6.39
C LEU A 20 -10.38 4.20 -6.59
N GLU A 21 -10.67 2.91 -6.47
CA GLU A 21 -12.01 2.36 -6.66
C GLU A 21 -12.25 1.24 -5.66
N GLY A 22 -13.49 1.14 -5.22
CA GLY A 22 -13.91 0.13 -4.27
C GLY A 22 -14.30 0.75 -2.94
N ASP A 23 -15.04 -0.02 -2.17
CA ASP A 23 -15.60 0.44 -0.89
C ASP A 23 -14.89 -0.30 0.24
N ILE A 24 -13.92 0.36 0.85
CA ILE A 24 -13.18 -0.17 1.99
C ILE A 24 -13.61 0.61 3.23
N ASP A 25 -13.83 -0.11 4.33
CA ASP A 25 -14.16 0.51 5.60
C ASP A 25 -13.13 1.60 5.94
N SER A 26 -13.62 2.79 6.24
CA SER A 26 -12.76 3.94 6.52
C SER A 26 -11.87 3.75 7.74
N SER A 27 -12.18 2.77 8.60
CA SER A 27 -11.31 2.42 9.73
C SER A 27 -10.05 1.68 9.32
N LEU A 28 -10.00 1.14 8.09
CA LEU A 28 -8.88 0.34 7.59
C LEU A 28 -7.86 1.14 6.81
N ILE A 29 -8.21 2.34 6.40
CA ILE A 29 -7.32 3.22 5.62
C ILE A 29 -7.30 4.62 6.24
N MET A 30 -6.36 5.44 5.77
CA MET A 30 -6.27 6.84 6.20
C MET A 30 -7.01 7.72 5.20
N ALA A 31 -8.05 8.41 5.67
CA ALA A 31 -8.78 9.38 4.84
C ALA A 31 -7.87 10.53 4.40
N SER A 32 -6.95 10.94 5.27
CA SER A 32 -5.91 11.89 4.93
C SER A 32 -4.63 11.54 5.67
N TRP A 33 -3.50 11.77 5.03
CA TRP A 33 -2.20 11.48 5.61
C TRP A 33 -1.15 12.37 4.94
N ILE A 34 -0.20 12.85 5.73
CA ILE A 34 0.89 13.69 5.24
C ILE A 34 2.19 12.90 5.35
N ASP A 35 2.91 12.77 4.24
CA ASP A 35 4.24 12.22 4.22
C ASP A 35 5.21 13.24 4.82
N GLU A 36 5.70 12.96 6.01
CA GLU A 36 6.56 13.89 6.75
C GLU A 36 7.92 14.12 6.09
N SER A 37 8.35 13.22 5.21
CA SER A 37 9.63 13.39 4.52
C SER A 37 9.56 14.36 3.34
N THR A 38 8.38 14.54 2.75
CA THR A 38 8.18 15.40 1.59
C THR A 38 7.21 16.54 1.86
N GLY A 39 6.40 16.44 2.91
CA GLY A 39 5.32 17.37 3.21
C GLY A 39 4.11 17.22 2.31
N LYS A 40 4.07 16.19 1.46
CA LYS A 40 2.99 15.97 0.53
C LYS A 40 1.80 15.31 1.21
N SER A 41 0.60 15.82 0.94
CA SER A 41 -0.66 15.29 1.47
C SER A 41 -1.25 14.26 0.53
N TYR A 42 -1.82 13.20 1.10
CA TYR A 42 -2.52 12.16 0.35
C TYR A 42 -3.88 11.90 0.99
N THR A 43 -4.81 11.39 0.18
CA THR A 43 -6.14 10.99 0.63
C THR A 43 -6.38 9.52 0.32
N ASN A 44 -7.14 8.84 1.18
CA ASN A 44 -7.52 7.44 0.99
C ASN A 44 -6.32 6.52 0.76
N VAL A 45 -5.33 6.61 1.65
CA VAL A 45 -4.09 5.86 1.51
C VAL A 45 -3.94 4.83 2.63
N PHE A 46 -3.14 3.81 2.35
CA PHE A 46 -2.76 2.80 3.33
C PHE A 46 -1.36 2.30 3.02
N GLY A 47 -0.70 1.74 4.03
CA GLY A 47 0.59 1.11 3.87
C GLY A 47 0.45 -0.34 3.41
N LEU A 48 1.49 -0.86 2.77
CA LEU A 48 1.53 -2.27 2.37
C LEU A 48 2.00 -3.12 3.54
N GLN A 49 1.17 -4.06 3.97
CA GLN A 49 1.51 -4.99 5.05
C GLN A 49 2.03 -6.33 4.53
N SER A 50 1.83 -6.61 3.24
CA SER A 50 2.20 -7.90 2.63
C SER A 50 3.24 -7.71 1.51
N PRO A 51 4.47 -7.27 1.84
CA PRO A 51 5.46 -6.98 0.80
C PRO A 51 5.90 -8.20 0.00
N CYS A 52 5.86 -9.39 0.61
CA CYS A 52 6.33 -10.61 -0.05
C CYS A 52 5.49 -11.03 -1.24
N THR A 53 4.22 -10.64 -1.26
CA THR A 53 3.29 -11.01 -2.32
C THR A 53 3.05 -9.89 -3.30
N PHE A 54 3.69 -8.73 -3.11
CA PHE A 54 3.50 -7.59 -3.99
C PHE A 54 4.40 -7.72 -5.23
N PRO A 55 3.83 -7.64 -6.44
CA PRO A 55 4.63 -7.83 -7.67
C PRO A 55 5.71 -6.76 -7.80
N PRO A 56 6.96 -7.16 -8.09
CA PRO A 56 8.07 -6.20 -8.19
C PRO A 56 8.01 -5.33 -9.46
N ASN A 57 7.21 -5.71 -10.45
CA ASN A 57 7.09 -4.96 -11.69
C ASN A 57 6.14 -3.78 -11.62
N ILE A 58 5.39 -3.63 -10.53
CA ILE A 58 4.54 -2.45 -10.33
C ILE A 58 5.43 -1.30 -9.89
N GLN A 59 5.35 -0.20 -10.63
CA GLN A 59 6.17 0.98 -10.40
C GLN A 59 5.35 2.11 -9.79
N GLN A 60 6.04 3.08 -9.21
CA GLN A 60 5.39 4.27 -8.66
C GLN A 60 4.59 4.98 -9.76
N GLY A 61 3.33 5.25 -9.47
CA GLY A 61 2.40 5.84 -10.43
C GLY A 61 1.52 4.83 -11.16
N ASP A 62 1.83 3.53 -11.05
CA ASP A 62 1.04 2.49 -11.69
C ASP A 62 -0.25 2.21 -10.93
N ASP A 63 -1.31 1.94 -11.67
CA ASP A 63 -2.59 1.50 -11.11
C ASP A 63 -2.67 -0.03 -11.22
N PHE A 64 -3.33 -0.65 -10.24
CA PHE A 64 -3.51 -2.10 -10.23
C PHE A 64 -4.78 -2.48 -9.49
N TYR A 65 -5.27 -3.69 -9.75
CA TYR A 65 -6.40 -4.26 -9.04
C TYR A 65 -5.92 -5.17 -7.92
N PHE A 66 -6.67 -5.22 -6.84
CA PHE A 66 -6.28 -6.03 -5.70
C PHE A 66 -7.51 -6.52 -4.93
N MET A 67 -7.27 -7.52 -4.09
CA MET A 67 -8.22 -7.99 -3.09
C MET A 67 -7.55 -7.89 -1.72
N ILE A 68 -8.34 -7.67 -0.69
CA ILE A 68 -7.83 -7.72 0.67
C ILE A 68 -7.65 -9.19 1.03
N ASP A 69 -6.45 -9.55 1.44
CA ASP A 69 -6.10 -10.92 1.80
C ASP A 69 -5.46 -10.94 3.18
N SER A 70 -6.26 -11.25 4.17
CA SER A 70 -5.80 -11.36 5.55
C SER A 70 -5.45 -12.79 5.96
N SER A 71 -5.61 -13.74 5.06
CA SER A 71 -5.53 -15.17 5.40
C SER A 71 -4.11 -15.70 5.48
N THR A 72 -3.12 -15.00 4.89
CA THR A 72 -1.76 -15.51 4.84
C THR A 72 -0.79 -14.40 5.20
N ILE A 73 -0.22 -14.50 6.39
CA ILE A 73 0.92 -13.69 6.75
C ILE A 73 2.15 -14.56 6.54
N LYS A 74 2.89 -14.31 5.48
CA LYS A 74 4.19 -14.95 5.30
C LYS A 74 5.24 -13.98 5.77
N ASP A 75 6.08 -14.44 6.67
CA ASP A 75 7.24 -13.68 7.10
C ASP A 75 8.17 -13.51 5.93
N CYS A 76 8.44 -12.27 5.60
CA CYS A 76 9.29 -11.90 4.50
C CYS A 76 10.41 -11.05 5.06
N ILE A 77 11.62 -11.41 4.71
CA ILE A 77 12.77 -10.62 5.14
C ILE A 77 12.83 -9.38 4.25
N VAL A 78 12.55 -8.24 4.86
CA VAL A 78 12.76 -6.93 4.23
C VAL A 78 13.84 -6.20 5.00
N CYS A 79 14.51 -5.28 4.34
CA CYS A 79 15.53 -4.50 5.02
C CYS A 79 14.88 -3.56 6.06
N MET A 80 15.69 -3.07 7.00
CA MET A 80 15.20 -2.34 8.17
C MET A 80 15.22 -0.83 8.01
N ALA A 81 15.50 -0.31 6.82
CA ALA A 81 15.52 1.12 6.63
C ALA A 81 14.11 1.70 6.71
N TYR A 82 14.00 2.84 7.35
CA TYR A 82 12.72 3.51 7.56
C TYR A 82 12.40 4.48 6.43
N TYR A 83 11.15 4.49 6.02
CA TYR A 83 10.55 5.55 5.21
C TYR A 83 9.10 5.71 5.65
N PRO A 84 8.59 6.94 5.80
CA PRO A 84 7.23 7.14 6.30
C PRO A 84 6.18 6.44 5.45
N THR A 85 5.28 5.72 6.11
CA THR A 85 4.12 5.09 5.50
C THR A 85 2.89 5.38 6.34
N PRO A 86 1.69 5.33 5.75
CA PRO A 86 0.47 5.49 6.55
C PRO A 86 0.43 4.49 7.71
N PRO A 87 -0.06 4.91 8.89
CA PRO A 87 -0.10 4.04 10.06
C PRO A 87 -1.07 2.88 9.92
N ARG A 88 -2.03 2.98 9.02
CA ARG A 88 -2.96 1.87 8.73
C ARG A 88 -2.47 1.12 7.52
N LYS A 89 -2.29 -0.18 7.68
CA LYS A 89 -1.74 -1.05 6.65
C LYS A 89 -2.70 -2.18 6.33
N LEU A 90 -2.69 -2.61 5.08
CA LEU A 90 -3.50 -3.74 4.63
C LEU A 90 -2.62 -4.79 3.98
N SER A 91 -2.97 -6.06 4.25
CA SER A 91 -2.46 -7.19 3.49
C SER A 91 -3.32 -7.36 2.26
N ILE A 92 -2.72 -7.34 1.09
CA ILE A 92 -3.45 -7.39 -0.16
C ILE A 92 -2.84 -8.43 -1.09
N LYS A 93 -3.66 -8.89 -2.03
CA LYS A 93 -3.23 -9.72 -3.14
C LYS A 93 -3.54 -8.97 -4.43
N VAL A 94 -2.50 -8.68 -5.21
CA VAL A 94 -2.67 -8.03 -6.50
C VAL A 94 -3.29 -9.03 -7.48
N VAL A 95 -4.30 -8.58 -8.21
CA VAL A 95 -5.06 -9.42 -9.13
C VAL A 95 -4.81 -8.90 -10.53
N GLU A 96 -4.41 -9.79 -11.41
CA GLU A 96 -4.29 -9.46 -12.82
C GLU A 96 -5.68 -9.43 -13.45
N LYS A 97 -5.88 -8.44 -14.29
CA LYS A 97 -7.14 -8.26 -14.98
C LYS A 97 -7.14 -8.96 -16.32
#